data_8556e7d7b5d58603052d6f01cd77149a
#
_entry.id   8556e7d7b5d58603052d6f01cd77149a
#
_cell.length_a   1.000
_cell.length_b   1.000
_cell.length_c   1.000
_cell.angle_alpha   90.00
_cell.angle_beta   90.00
_cell.angle_gamma   90.00
#
_symmetry.space_group_name_H-M   'P 1'
#
loop_
_entity.id
_entity.type
_entity.pdbx_description
1 polymer ?
#
loop_
_entity_poly.entity_id
_entity_poly.type
_entity_poly.pdbx_seq_one_letter_code
_entity_poly.pdbx_strand_id
1 'polypeptide(L)'
;MKKFFFILLIMFFNTKALADDKMTLGLEVYNQKAMCGSCHVLKAAGSDGDIGPNLDELKPQVSQVILAVTNGIGVMPPWEGILTTQEIEAVAYYVFNSTNK
;
A
#
# COMPACT_ATOMS: atom_id res chain seq x y z
N MET A 1 10.18 3.51 -40.79
CA MET A 1 11.25 3.16 -39.86
C MET A 1 11.33 4.06 -38.63
N LYS A 2 11.15 5.37 -38.77
CA LYS A 2 11.18 6.28 -37.62
C LYS A 2 9.99 6.11 -36.66
N LYS A 3 8.87 5.56 -37.11
CA LYS A 3 7.69 5.33 -36.27
C LYS A 3 7.83 4.15 -35.30
N PHE A 4 8.69 3.19 -35.58
CA PHE A 4 8.95 2.05 -34.70
C PHE A 4 9.72 2.41 -33.44
N PHE A 5 10.58 3.41 -33.52
CA PHE A 5 11.38 3.87 -32.40
C PHE A 5 10.56 4.56 -31.32
N PHE A 6 9.47 5.22 -31.73
CA PHE A 6 8.58 5.94 -30.80
C PHE A 6 7.74 5.01 -29.93
N ILE A 7 7.32 3.87 -30.48
CA ILE A 7 6.49 2.91 -29.75
C ILE A 7 7.28 2.19 -28.67
N LEU A 8 8.57 1.92 -28.91
CA LEU A 8 9.44 1.29 -27.91
C LEU A 8 9.72 2.21 -26.72
N LEU A 9 9.80 3.51 -26.93
CA LEU A 9 10.05 4.48 -25.87
C LEU A 9 8.86 4.62 -24.91
N ILE A 10 7.64 4.51 -25.41
CA ILE A 10 6.41 4.63 -24.61
C ILE A 10 6.26 3.43 -23.67
N MET A 11 6.70 2.23 -24.05
CA MET A 11 6.61 1.03 -23.22
C MET A 11 7.53 1.09 -21.98
N PHE A 12 8.61 1.84 -22.03
CA PHE A 12 9.56 1.97 -20.92
C PHE A 12 9.04 2.82 -19.76
N PHE A 13 8.13 3.75 -20.02
CA PHE A 13 7.59 4.65 -19.00
C PHE A 13 6.45 4.06 -18.18
N ASN A 14 5.77 3.02 -18.69
CA ASN A 14 4.54 2.50 -18.09
C ASN A 14 4.76 1.78 -16.74
N THR A 15 5.89 1.08 -16.55
CA THR A 15 6.15 0.33 -15.31
C THR A 15 6.39 1.24 -14.11
N LYS A 16 7.08 2.35 -14.30
CA LYS A 16 7.35 3.29 -13.23
C LYS A 16 6.10 4.07 -12.82
N ALA A 17 5.28 4.45 -13.80
CA ALA A 17 4.02 5.15 -13.55
C ALA A 17 3.04 4.28 -12.74
N LEU A 18 2.95 2.97 -13.04
CA LEU A 18 2.09 2.04 -12.30
C LEU A 18 2.53 1.87 -10.84
N ALA A 19 3.85 1.79 -10.59
CA ALA A 19 4.38 1.69 -9.24
C ALA A 19 4.12 2.97 -8.44
N ASP A 20 4.30 4.15 -9.06
CA ASP A 20 4.04 5.44 -8.42
C ASP A 20 2.55 5.62 -8.11
N ASP A 21 1.66 5.22 -9.03
CA ASP A 21 0.22 5.26 -8.82
C ASP A 21 -0.21 4.33 -7.69
N LYS A 22 0.40 3.17 -7.59
CA LYS A 22 0.12 2.19 -6.54
C LYS A 22 0.55 2.71 -5.17
N MET A 23 1.72 3.35 -5.08
CA MET A 23 2.19 3.98 -3.85
C MET A 23 1.27 5.13 -3.43
N THR A 24 0.84 5.96 -4.38
CA THR A 24 -0.06 7.08 -4.11
C THR A 24 -1.41 6.59 -3.61
N LEU A 25 -1.99 5.60 -4.25
CA LEU A 25 -3.26 5.00 -3.82
C LEU A 25 -3.11 4.35 -2.46
N GLY A 26 -2.02 3.63 -2.23
CA GLY A 26 -1.75 3.00 -0.94
C GLY A 26 -1.66 4.00 0.21
N LEU A 27 -0.99 5.11 0.00
CA LEU A 27 -0.91 6.17 0.99
C LEU A 27 -2.29 6.79 1.27
N GLU A 28 -3.08 7.00 0.23
CA GLU A 28 -4.45 7.51 0.37
C GLU A 28 -5.31 6.55 1.19
N VAL A 29 -5.24 5.25 0.90
CA VAL A 29 -5.97 4.23 1.68
C VAL A 29 -5.51 4.24 3.12
N TYR A 30 -4.20 4.28 3.35
CA TYR A 30 -3.61 4.26 4.69
C TYR A 30 -4.09 5.46 5.52
N ASN A 31 -4.03 6.67 4.96
CA ASN A 31 -4.30 7.89 5.69
C ASN A 31 -5.77 8.30 5.72
N GLN A 32 -6.53 8.00 4.67
CA GLN A 32 -7.87 8.58 4.50
C GLN A 32 -8.98 7.53 4.50
N LYS A 33 -8.83 6.48 3.70
CA LYS A 33 -9.94 5.52 3.54
C LYS A 33 -10.06 4.53 4.69
N ALA A 34 -8.94 4.02 5.19
CA ALA A 34 -8.93 3.03 6.26
C ALA A 34 -8.37 3.57 7.56
N MET A 35 -7.70 4.73 7.53
CA MET A 35 -7.13 5.38 8.72
C MET A 35 -6.27 4.44 9.56
N CYS A 36 -5.40 3.70 8.91
CA CYS A 36 -4.54 2.70 9.53
C CYS A 36 -3.64 3.31 10.62
N GLY A 37 -3.27 4.57 10.45
CA GLY A 37 -2.44 5.31 11.39
C GLY A 37 -3.10 5.58 12.74
N SER A 38 -4.42 5.37 12.85
CA SER A 38 -5.09 5.47 14.15
C SER A 38 -4.59 4.39 15.12
N CYS A 39 -4.12 3.26 14.60
CA CYS A 39 -3.69 2.12 15.38
C CYS A 39 -2.22 1.75 15.19
N HIS A 40 -1.60 2.15 14.09
CA HIS A 40 -0.26 1.71 13.72
C HIS A 40 0.74 2.85 13.63
N VAL A 41 1.98 2.56 14.01
CA VAL A 41 3.12 3.43 13.73
C VAL A 41 3.61 3.14 12.31
N LEU A 42 3.77 4.18 11.51
CA LEU A 42 4.41 4.12 10.19
C LEU A 42 4.98 5.50 9.88
N LYS A 43 6.28 5.66 9.99
CA LYS A 43 6.95 6.96 9.85
C LYS A 43 6.71 7.60 8.48
N ALA A 44 6.74 6.80 7.42
CA ALA A 44 6.54 7.31 6.06
C ALA A 44 5.17 7.98 5.89
N ALA A 45 4.16 7.54 6.64
CA ALA A 45 2.81 8.12 6.61
C ALA A 45 2.57 9.15 7.73
N GLY A 46 3.56 9.37 8.59
CA GLY A 46 3.43 10.29 9.71
C GLY A 46 2.51 9.80 10.82
N SER A 47 2.33 8.50 10.96
CA SER A 47 1.40 7.94 11.95
C SER A 47 2.13 7.35 13.15
N ASP A 48 1.50 7.42 14.32
CA ASP A 48 2.07 7.01 15.59
C ASP A 48 1.09 6.27 16.50
N GLY A 49 0.04 5.65 15.94
CA GLY A 49 -0.91 4.86 16.71
C GLY A 49 -0.24 3.68 17.43
N ASP A 50 -0.68 3.38 18.64
CA ASP A 50 -0.06 2.35 19.49
C ASP A 50 -0.99 1.18 19.84
N ILE A 51 -2.15 1.10 19.22
CA ILE A 51 -3.11 0.03 19.47
C ILE A 51 -2.68 -1.25 18.73
N GLY A 52 -2.25 -1.13 17.49
CA GLY A 52 -1.75 -2.23 16.68
C GLY A 52 -0.23 -2.31 16.66
N PRO A 53 0.35 -3.32 16.01
CA PRO A 53 1.80 -3.44 15.88
C PRO A 53 2.42 -2.22 15.19
N ASN A 54 3.64 -1.87 15.61
CA ASN A 54 4.46 -0.88 14.93
C ASN A 54 4.92 -1.47 13.58
N LEU A 55 4.44 -0.90 12.49
CA LEU A 55 4.71 -1.45 11.15
C LEU A 55 6.17 -1.28 10.74
N ASP A 56 6.84 -0.22 11.21
CA ASP A 56 8.26 -0.02 10.94
C ASP A 56 9.13 -1.12 11.55
N GLU A 57 8.72 -1.64 12.70
CA GLU A 57 9.42 -2.75 13.38
C GLU A 57 9.00 -4.10 12.80
N LEU A 58 7.72 -4.29 12.53
CA LEU A 58 7.17 -5.54 12.02
C LEU A 58 7.68 -5.86 10.61
N LYS A 59 7.75 -4.86 9.74
CA LYS A 59 8.16 -4.99 8.34
C LYS A 59 7.43 -6.13 7.63
N PRO A 60 6.09 -6.05 7.55
CA PRO A 60 5.31 -7.18 7.05
C PRO A 60 5.47 -7.36 5.55
N GLN A 61 5.32 -8.61 5.10
CA GLN A 61 5.26 -8.94 3.68
C GLN A 61 3.93 -8.47 3.08
N VAL A 62 3.91 -8.27 1.77
CA VAL A 62 2.69 -7.86 1.05
C VAL A 62 1.54 -8.82 1.36
N SER A 63 1.78 -10.13 1.29
CA SER A 63 0.76 -11.14 1.55
C SER A 63 0.21 -11.08 2.99
N GLN A 64 1.04 -10.77 3.96
CA GLN A 64 0.61 -10.63 5.35
C GLN A 64 -0.33 -9.43 5.51
N VAL A 65 0.00 -8.30 4.88
CA VAL A 65 -0.85 -7.11 4.94
C VAL A 65 -2.19 -7.36 4.25
N ILE A 66 -2.17 -7.98 3.06
CA ILE A 66 -3.40 -8.32 2.34
C ILE A 66 -4.32 -9.18 3.21
N LEU A 67 -3.78 -10.21 3.83
CA LEU A 67 -4.54 -11.13 4.66
C LEU A 67 -5.14 -10.41 5.89
N ALA A 68 -4.33 -9.61 6.57
CA ALA A 68 -4.76 -8.86 7.75
C ALA A 68 -5.84 -7.83 7.43
N VAL A 69 -5.67 -7.09 6.33
CA VAL A 69 -6.62 -6.05 5.92
C VAL A 69 -7.92 -6.68 5.42
N THR A 70 -7.83 -7.78 4.67
CA THR A 70 -9.00 -8.45 4.13
C THR A 70 -9.86 -9.05 5.23
N ASN A 71 -9.25 -9.80 6.15
CA ASN A 71 -9.96 -10.60 7.13
C ASN A 71 -10.07 -9.96 8.52
N GLY A 72 -9.23 -8.96 8.80
CA GLY A 72 -9.10 -8.42 10.15
C GLY A 72 -8.34 -9.36 11.08
N ILE A 73 -7.83 -8.82 12.19
CA ILE A 73 -7.17 -9.60 13.24
C ILE A 73 -7.51 -8.94 14.58
N GLY A 74 -8.15 -9.66 15.48
CA GLY A 74 -8.51 -9.13 16.80
C GLY A 74 -9.35 -7.87 16.69
N VAL A 75 -8.87 -6.75 17.23
CA VAL A 75 -9.56 -5.47 17.18
C VAL A 75 -9.45 -4.78 15.82
N MET A 76 -8.53 -5.21 14.97
CA MET A 76 -8.43 -4.71 13.61
C MET A 76 -9.60 -5.23 12.78
N PRO A 77 -10.47 -4.35 12.25
CA PRO A 77 -11.64 -4.81 11.51
C PRO A 77 -11.27 -5.34 10.12
N PRO A 78 -12.12 -6.21 9.55
CA PRO A 78 -11.96 -6.64 8.16
C PRO A 78 -12.40 -5.53 7.21
N TRP A 79 -11.67 -5.37 6.12
CA TRP A 79 -11.93 -4.33 5.11
C TRP A 79 -12.48 -4.90 3.80
N GLU A 80 -12.65 -6.21 3.71
CA GLU A 80 -13.29 -6.83 2.54
C GLU A 80 -14.70 -6.28 2.36
N GLY A 81 -15.02 -5.87 1.14
CA GLY A 81 -16.31 -5.26 0.84
C GLY A 81 -16.39 -3.76 1.13
N ILE A 82 -15.45 -3.21 1.91
CA ILE A 82 -15.35 -1.77 2.18
C ILE A 82 -14.30 -1.15 1.27
N LEU A 83 -13.12 -1.76 1.21
CA LEU A 83 -12.08 -1.42 0.24
C LEU A 83 -12.18 -2.36 -0.95
N THR A 84 -11.84 -1.85 -2.14
CA THR A 84 -11.73 -2.70 -3.32
C THR A 84 -10.48 -3.57 -3.21
N THR A 85 -10.43 -4.65 -3.99
CA THR A 85 -9.24 -5.50 -4.08
C THR A 85 -8.02 -4.67 -4.46
N GLN A 86 -8.18 -3.74 -5.38
CA GLN A 86 -7.12 -2.86 -5.84
C GLN A 86 -6.60 -1.96 -4.72
N GLU A 87 -7.50 -1.46 -3.88
CA GLU A 87 -7.14 -0.62 -2.74
C GLU A 87 -6.39 -1.42 -1.67
N ILE A 88 -6.83 -2.64 -1.41
CA ILE A 88 -6.15 -3.54 -0.45
C ILE A 88 -4.75 -3.87 -0.94
N GLU A 89 -4.59 -4.20 -2.22
CA GLU A 89 -3.28 -4.46 -2.80
C GLU A 89 -2.38 -3.23 -2.74
N ALA A 90 -2.94 -2.06 -2.99
CA ALA A 90 -2.18 -0.82 -2.97
C ALA A 90 -1.67 -0.47 -1.56
N VAL A 91 -2.50 -0.61 -0.53
CA VAL A 91 -2.06 -0.33 0.83
C VAL A 91 -1.02 -1.34 1.30
N ALA A 92 -1.16 -2.61 0.90
CA ALA A 92 -0.16 -3.64 1.21
C ALA A 92 1.19 -3.31 0.55
N TYR A 93 1.15 -2.93 -0.71
CA TYR A 93 2.34 -2.50 -1.45
C TYR A 93 2.99 -1.28 -0.79
N TYR A 94 2.19 -0.30 -0.40
CA TYR A 94 2.67 0.91 0.26
C TYR A 94 3.35 0.60 1.59
N VAL A 95 2.71 -0.19 2.46
CA VAL A 95 3.27 -0.57 3.76
C VAL A 95 4.56 -1.35 3.59
N PHE A 96 4.59 -2.33 2.68
CA PHE A 96 5.79 -3.13 2.42
C PHE A 96 6.95 -2.24 1.97
N ASN A 97 6.75 -1.40 0.98
CA ASN A 97 7.81 -0.55 0.43
C ASN A 97 8.26 0.54 1.42
N SER A 98 7.36 1.02 2.25
CA SER A 98 7.68 2.04 3.25
C SER A 98 8.49 1.49 4.42
N THR A 99 8.36 0.21 4.73
CA THR A 99 9.01 -0.42 5.87
C THR A 99 10.25 -1.24 5.51
N ASN A 100 10.38 -1.64 4.25
CA ASN A 100 11.48 -2.48 3.76
C ASN A 100 12.46 -1.70 2.86
N LYS A 101 12.85 -0.56 3.32
CA LYS A 101 13.84 0.27 2.61
C LYS A 101 15.27 -0.16 2.90
#